data_34695334b59ead48d374af6decbc1764
#
_entry.id   34695334b59ead48d374af6decbc1764
#
_cell.length_a   1.000
_cell.length_b   1.000
_cell.length_c   1.000
_cell.angle_alpha   90.00
_cell.angle_beta   90.00
_cell.angle_gamma   90.00
#
_symmetry.space_group_name_H-M   'P 1'
#
loop_
_entity.id
_entity.type
_entity.pdbx_description
1 polymer ?
#
loop_
_entity_poly.entity_id
_entity_poly.type
_entity_poly.pdbx_seq_one_letter_code
_entity_poly.pdbx_strand_id
1 'polypeptide(L)'
;GSEMCIRDSKVRELMIKSMTGFGHAEKVTSQCKITVELKSVNHRYLDLNIKMPRRFNMLEGQVRNLLKQYMQRGKVDVFITYEDYISSDYTLKYNKDLAAEYLRYLNQMAEEFHLENDIRVTALSRYPEVLSMEEQSVDEEELWKLLSDPLKEACTKFVETRIREGNHLKEDLLAKLEG
;
A
#
# COMPACT_ATOMS: atom_id res chain seq x y z
N GLY A 1 36.36 -20.02 -30.37
CA GLY A 1 36.34 -18.75 -30.52
C GLY A 1 35.10 -17.89 -30.29
N SER A 2 34.73 -17.15 -31.29
CA SER A 2 33.67 -16.13 -31.23
C SER A 2 32.26 -16.70 -31.01
N GLU A 3 32.00 -17.95 -31.42
CA GLU A 3 30.69 -18.58 -31.26
C GLU A 3 30.38 -18.99 -29.81
N MET A 4 31.36 -19.36 -29.02
CA MET A 4 31.23 -19.65 -27.60
C MET A 4 30.91 -18.39 -26.79
N CYS A 5 31.48 -17.25 -27.11
CA CYS A 5 31.21 -15.97 -26.44
C CYS A 5 29.79 -15.48 -26.70
N ILE A 6 29.26 -15.69 -27.90
CA ILE A 6 27.87 -15.32 -28.25
C ILE A 6 26.86 -16.20 -27.53
N ARG A 7 27.13 -17.50 -27.40
CA ARG A 7 26.27 -18.43 -26.64
C ARG A 7 26.24 -18.07 -25.15
N ASP A 8 27.39 -17.77 -24.57
CA ASP A 8 27.47 -17.37 -23.15
C ASP A 8 26.72 -16.05 -22.88
N SER A 9 26.82 -15.07 -23.78
CA SER A 9 26.10 -13.82 -23.64
C SER A 9 24.58 -14.02 -23.75
N LYS A 10 24.10 -14.87 -24.65
CA LYS A 10 22.67 -15.21 -24.78
C LYS A 10 22.15 -16.00 -23.58
N VAL A 11 22.92 -16.92 -23.04
CA VAL A 11 22.59 -17.67 -21.83
C VAL A 11 22.53 -16.73 -20.63
N ARG A 12 23.45 -15.80 -20.50
CA ARG A 12 23.45 -14.77 -19.46
C ARG A 12 22.23 -13.84 -19.58
N GLU A 13 21.90 -13.43 -20.80
CA GLU A 13 20.73 -12.59 -21.07
C GLU A 13 19.43 -13.32 -20.76
N LEU A 14 19.32 -14.61 -21.10
CA LEU A 14 18.21 -15.47 -20.75
C LEU A 14 18.11 -15.72 -19.23
N MET A 15 19.23 -15.92 -18.56
CA MET A 15 19.26 -16.04 -17.09
C MET A 15 18.87 -14.76 -16.38
N ILE A 16 19.27 -13.59 -16.91
CA ILE A 16 18.85 -12.29 -16.38
C ILE A 16 17.35 -12.10 -16.54
N LYS A 17 16.77 -12.47 -17.68
CA LYS A 17 15.31 -12.44 -17.92
C LYS A 17 14.55 -13.42 -17.04
N SER A 18 15.11 -14.61 -16.73
CA SER A 18 14.47 -15.62 -15.89
C SER A 18 14.42 -15.23 -14.41
N MET A 19 15.24 -14.26 -13.98
CA MET A 19 15.24 -13.75 -12.60
C MET A 19 14.29 -12.57 -12.41
N THR A 20 13.67 -12.04 -13.48
CA THR A 20 12.59 -11.07 -13.37
C THR A 20 11.30 -11.79 -13.01
N GLY A 21 10.58 -11.25 -12.06
CA GLY A 21 9.29 -11.79 -11.64
C GLY A 21 8.22 -10.74 -11.73
N PHE A 22 7.00 -11.19 -11.95
CA PHE A 22 5.83 -10.34 -11.99
C PHE A 22 4.66 -11.03 -11.30
N GLY A 23 3.95 -10.29 -10.47
CA GLY A 23 2.73 -10.75 -9.84
C GLY A 23 1.71 -9.63 -9.78
N HIS A 24 0.47 -9.93 -10.08
CA HIS A 24 -0.63 -8.99 -10.03
C HIS A 24 -1.85 -9.67 -9.45
N ALA A 25 -2.52 -9.02 -8.51
CA ALA A 25 -3.76 -9.49 -7.94
C ALA A 25 -4.66 -8.31 -7.59
N GLU A 26 -5.96 -8.54 -7.68
CA GLU A 26 -6.97 -7.56 -7.34
C GLU A 26 -8.01 -8.19 -6.42
N LYS A 27 -8.47 -7.43 -5.45
CA LYS A 27 -9.62 -7.79 -4.64
C LYS A 27 -10.65 -6.68 -4.73
N VAL A 28 -11.82 -7.02 -5.27
CA VAL A 28 -12.95 -6.10 -5.39
C VAL A 28 -14.02 -6.51 -4.40
N THR A 29 -14.39 -5.58 -3.54
CA THR A 29 -15.53 -5.73 -2.64
C THR A 29 -16.61 -4.73 -3.02
N SER A 30 -17.77 -4.79 -2.38
CA SER A 30 -18.82 -3.78 -2.57
C SER A 30 -18.39 -2.37 -2.11
N GLN A 31 -17.36 -2.28 -1.29
CA GLN A 31 -16.91 -1.03 -0.66
C GLN A 31 -15.62 -0.49 -1.24
N CYS A 32 -14.72 -1.35 -1.73
CA CYS A 32 -13.40 -0.95 -2.16
C CYS A 32 -12.78 -1.91 -3.18
N LYS A 33 -11.72 -1.44 -3.83
CA LYS A 33 -10.88 -2.24 -4.71
C LYS A 33 -9.43 -2.09 -4.26
N ILE A 34 -8.76 -3.21 -4.02
CA ILE A 34 -7.34 -3.25 -3.69
C ILE A 34 -6.61 -3.95 -4.83
N THR A 35 -5.58 -3.31 -5.34
CA THR A 35 -4.70 -3.85 -6.38
C THR A 35 -3.30 -3.98 -5.83
N VAL A 36 -2.69 -5.15 -6.01
CA VAL A 36 -1.31 -5.43 -5.63
C VAL A 36 -0.52 -5.83 -6.87
N GLU A 37 0.56 -5.14 -7.13
CA GLU A 37 1.46 -5.43 -8.24
C GLU A 37 2.88 -5.59 -7.73
N LEU A 38 3.52 -6.68 -8.12
CA LEU A 38 4.89 -7.02 -7.77
C LEU A 38 5.73 -7.12 -9.03
N LYS A 39 6.86 -6.39 -9.05
CA LYS A 39 7.86 -6.45 -10.12
C LYS A 39 9.22 -6.66 -9.48
N SER A 40 9.97 -7.61 -9.99
CA SER A 40 11.33 -7.81 -9.52
C SER A 40 12.35 -7.81 -10.65
N VAL A 41 13.53 -7.33 -10.32
CA VAL A 41 14.74 -7.45 -11.14
C VAL A 41 15.78 -8.20 -10.34
N ASN A 42 16.74 -8.83 -11.02
CA ASN A 42 17.81 -9.54 -10.36
C ASN A 42 18.65 -8.61 -9.50
N HIS A 43 18.86 -9.01 -8.26
CA HIS A 43 19.71 -8.30 -7.32
C HIS A 43 20.36 -9.29 -6.35
N ARG A 44 21.54 -8.94 -5.85
CA ARG A 44 22.33 -9.79 -4.96
C ARG A 44 21.67 -10.03 -3.61
N TYR A 45 20.97 -9.01 -3.11
CA TYR A 45 20.27 -9.02 -1.83
C TYR A 45 18.77 -8.79 -2.04
N LEU A 46 17.99 -9.07 -1.01
CA LEU A 46 16.58 -8.73 -1.02
C LEU A 46 16.40 -7.25 -0.71
N ASP A 47 15.95 -6.49 -1.69
CA ASP A 47 15.61 -5.08 -1.55
C ASP A 47 14.13 -4.89 -1.89
N LEU A 48 13.35 -4.55 -0.89
CA LEU A 48 11.91 -4.35 -1.00
C LEU A 48 11.60 -2.86 -1.00
N ASN A 49 11.05 -2.38 -2.10
CA ASN A 49 10.53 -1.03 -2.22
C ASN A 49 9.01 -1.08 -2.27
N ILE A 50 8.36 -0.72 -1.18
CA ILE A 50 6.92 -0.82 -1.03
C ILE A 50 6.29 0.57 -1.16
N LYS A 51 5.43 0.73 -2.15
CA LYS A 51 4.60 1.92 -2.33
C LYS A 51 3.16 1.58 -2.02
N MET A 52 2.63 2.20 -1.00
CA MET A 52 1.27 1.97 -0.54
C MET A 52 0.59 3.27 -0.14
N PRO A 53 -0.75 3.32 -0.14
CA PRO A 53 -1.46 4.46 0.41
C PRO A 53 -1.14 4.66 1.90
N ARG A 54 -1.21 5.90 2.34
CA ARG A 54 -0.91 6.29 3.72
C ARG A 54 -1.69 5.49 4.75
N ARG A 55 -2.91 5.11 4.42
CA ARG A 55 -3.80 4.28 5.25
C ARG A 55 -3.18 2.93 5.64
N PHE A 56 -2.35 2.36 4.79
CA PHE A 56 -1.71 1.07 5.00
C PHE A 56 -0.32 1.14 5.63
N ASN A 57 0.20 2.34 5.93
CA ASN A 57 1.56 2.50 6.48
C ASN A 57 1.78 1.70 7.77
N MET A 58 0.76 1.56 8.60
CA MET A 58 0.83 0.76 9.82
C MET A 58 1.03 -0.73 9.56
N LEU A 59 0.70 -1.20 8.35
CA LEU A 59 0.82 -2.59 7.94
C LEU A 59 2.15 -2.91 7.23
N GLU A 60 3.02 -1.93 7.06
CA GLU A 60 4.28 -2.08 6.32
C GLU A 60 5.13 -3.23 6.85
N GLY A 61 5.26 -3.36 8.17
CA GLY A 61 6.00 -4.45 8.81
C GLY A 61 5.43 -5.82 8.48
N GLN A 62 4.11 -5.96 8.51
CA GLN A 62 3.42 -7.21 8.18
C GLN A 62 3.56 -7.56 6.70
N VAL A 63 3.47 -6.56 5.83
CA VAL A 63 3.68 -6.72 4.38
C VAL A 63 5.10 -7.19 4.10
N ARG A 64 6.10 -6.58 4.69
CA ARG A 64 7.51 -6.97 4.55
C ARG A 64 7.75 -8.41 5.01
N ASN A 65 7.20 -8.80 6.16
CA ASN A 65 7.33 -10.15 6.69
C ASN A 65 6.69 -11.18 5.77
N LEU A 66 5.51 -10.89 5.22
CA LEU A 66 4.85 -11.77 4.27
C LEU A 66 5.66 -11.93 2.99
N LEU A 67 6.17 -10.83 2.43
CA LEU A 67 6.98 -10.84 1.22
C LEU A 67 8.27 -11.65 1.40
N LYS A 68 8.92 -11.56 2.56
CA LYS A 68 10.13 -12.33 2.88
C LYS A 68 9.89 -13.83 2.92
N GLN A 69 8.67 -14.29 3.15
CA GLN A 69 8.32 -15.70 3.10
C GLN A 69 8.33 -16.27 1.67
N TYR A 70 8.03 -15.42 0.69
CA TYR A 70 7.96 -15.82 -0.73
C TYR A 70 9.22 -15.49 -1.52
N MET A 71 10.03 -14.56 -1.04
CA MET A 71 11.18 -14.00 -1.76
C MET A 71 12.42 -13.98 -0.88
N GLN A 72 13.54 -14.43 -1.43
CA GLN A 72 14.83 -14.45 -0.72
C GLN A 72 15.85 -13.46 -1.27
N ARG A 73 15.76 -13.15 -2.56
CA ARG A 73 16.67 -12.25 -3.29
C ARG A 73 15.91 -11.48 -4.36
N GLY A 74 16.47 -10.35 -4.75
CA GLY A 74 16.00 -9.54 -5.84
C GLY A 74 15.59 -8.14 -5.37
N LYS A 75 15.58 -7.21 -6.29
CA LYS A 75 15.01 -5.89 -6.06
C LYS A 75 13.54 -5.94 -6.46
N VAL A 76 12.66 -5.87 -5.50
CA VAL A 76 11.22 -6.03 -5.70
C VAL A 76 10.52 -4.70 -5.44
N ASP A 77 9.85 -4.21 -6.47
CA ASP A 77 8.95 -3.06 -6.35
C ASP A 77 7.53 -3.56 -6.12
N VAL A 78 6.94 -3.11 -5.04
CA VAL A 78 5.59 -3.47 -4.64
C VAL A 78 4.71 -2.23 -4.73
N PHE A 79 3.66 -2.31 -5.53
CA PHE A 79 2.68 -1.25 -5.69
C PHE A 79 1.34 -1.72 -5.14
N ILE A 80 0.86 -1.04 -4.12
CA ILE A 80 -0.45 -1.31 -3.53
C ILE A 80 -1.31 -0.08 -3.76
N THR A 81 -2.43 -0.26 -4.45
CA THR A 81 -3.42 0.79 -4.69
C THR A 81 -4.74 0.45 -4.02
N TYR A 82 -5.42 1.46 -3.55
CA TYR A 82 -6.71 1.34 -2.89
C TYR A 82 -7.68 2.35 -3.48
N GLU A 83 -8.80 1.87 -3.98
CA GLU A 83 -9.93 2.70 -4.41
C GLU A 83 -11.11 2.47 -3.47
N ASP A 84 -11.62 3.53 -2.91
CA ASP A 84 -12.80 3.50 -2.07
C ASP A 84 -14.03 3.91 -2.90
N TYR A 85 -15.05 3.05 -2.93
CA TYR A 85 -16.31 3.33 -3.63
C TYR A 85 -17.30 4.10 -2.76
N ILE A 86 -17.10 4.07 -1.45
CA ILE A 86 -17.93 4.78 -0.47
C ILE A 86 -17.16 6.01 -0.03
N SER A 87 -17.50 7.16 -0.58
CA SER A 87 -16.75 8.39 -0.46
C SER A 87 -16.97 9.14 0.84
N SER A 88 -16.71 8.56 1.99
CA SER A 88 -16.59 9.37 3.21
C SER A 88 -15.53 8.82 4.13
N ASP A 89 -14.28 9.13 3.79
CA ASP A 89 -13.15 8.87 4.66
C ASP A 89 -13.11 9.78 5.88
N TYR A 90 -14.02 10.75 5.95
CA TYR A 90 -14.03 11.75 6.99
C TYR A 90 -15.33 11.73 7.77
N THR A 91 -15.21 11.72 9.08
CA THR A 91 -16.31 11.98 10.01
C THR A 91 -16.07 13.31 10.72
N LEU A 92 -17.15 14.00 11.02
CA LEU A 92 -17.08 15.20 11.86
C LEU A 92 -17.05 14.79 13.32
N LYS A 93 -16.08 15.32 14.05
CA LYS A 93 -16.00 15.19 15.50
C LYS A 93 -16.43 16.49 16.13
N TYR A 94 -17.33 16.41 17.09
CA TYR A 94 -17.79 17.54 17.89
C TYR A 94 -17.16 17.47 19.27
N ASN A 95 -16.40 18.52 19.61
CA ASN A 95 -15.80 18.66 20.94
C ASN A 95 -16.68 19.57 21.80
N LYS A 96 -17.61 18.95 22.51
CA LYS A 96 -18.59 19.64 23.37
C LYS A 96 -17.90 20.43 24.49
N ASP A 97 -16.91 19.85 25.13
CA ASP A 97 -16.23 20.47 26.27
C ASP A 97 -15.50 21.72 25.87
N LEU A 98 -14.81 21.69 24.74
CA LEU A 98 -14.12 22.85 24.20
C LEU A 98 -15.10 23.94 23.76
N ALA A 99 -16.20 23.58 23.14
CA ALA A 99 -17.26 24.51 22.78
C ALA A 99 -17.82 25.22 24.01
N ALA A 100 -18.03 24.49 25.10
CA ALA A 100 -18.49 25.05 26.37
C ALA A 100 -17.48 26.02 26.96
N GLU A 101 -16.18 25.76 26.87
CA GLU A 101 -15.13 26.68 27.32
C GLU A 101 -15.13 27.97 26.49
N TYR A 102 -15.21 27.87 25.17
CA TYR A 102 -15.33 29.04 24.30
C TYR A 102 -16.54 29.89 24.69
N LEU A 103 -17.68 29.26 24.88
CA LEU A 103 -18.91 29.95 25.24
C LEU A 103 -18.79 30.66 26.59
N ARG A 104 -18.19 30.00 27.57
CA ARG A 104 -17.97 30.60 28.91
C ARG A 104 -17.11 31.87 28.83
N TYR A 105 -16.00 31.81 28.09
CA TYR A 105 -15.12 32.97 27.93
C TYR A 105 -15.74 34.07 27.11
N LEU A 106 -16.52 33.73 26.08
CA LEU A 106 -17.23 34.75 25.29
C LEU A 106 -18.28 35.49 26.12
N ASN A 107 -19.02 34.77 26.97
CA ASN A 107 -19.94 35.37 27.89
C ASN A 107 -19.25 36.29 28.92
N GLN A 108 -18.08 35.82 29.43
CA GLN A 108 -17.28 36.62 30.33
C GLN A 108 -16.74 37.88 29.70
N MET A 109 -16.27 37.84 28.44
CA MET A 109 -15.86 39.05 27.70
C MET A 109 -16.98 40.01 27.49
N ALA A 110 -18.18 39.53 27.17
CA ALA A 110 -19.35 40.38 26.98
C ALA A 110 -19.71 41.15 28.26
N GLU A 111 -19.65 40.49 29.41
CA GLU A 111 -19.90 41.10 30.71
C GLU A 111 -18.80 42.07 31.15
N GLU A 112 -17.54 41.66 31.04
CA GLU A 112 -16.38 42.46 31.48
C GLU A 112 -16.23 43.77 30.71
N PHE A 113 -16.46 43.69 29.41
CA PHE A 113 -16.27 44.86 28.50
C PHE A 113 -17.58 45.56 28.11
N HIS A 114 -18.68 45.13 28.68
CA HIS A 114 -20.02 45.67 28.36
C HIS A 114 -20.34 45.63 26.87
N LEU A 115 -20.01 44.49 26.25
CA LEU A 115 -20.27 44.26 24.86
C LEU A 115 -21.59 43.50 24.68
N GLU A 116 -22.21 43.69 23.53
CA GLU A 116 -23.36 42.90 23.16
C GLU A 116 -22.97 41.46 22.91
N ASN A 117 -23.72 40.52 23.50
CA ASN A 117 -23.51 39.08 23.29
C ASN A 117 -24.20 38.65 22.02
N ASP A 118 -23.43 38.58 20.94
CA ASP A 118 -23.89 38.25 19.58
C ASP A 118 -23.49 36.84 19.16
N ILE A 119 -23.25 35.92 20.12
CA ILE A 119 -22.82 34.55 19.86
C ILE A 119 -23.91 33.79 19.13
N ARG A 120 -23.59 33.31 17.94
CA ARG A 120 -24.45 32.43 17.15
C ARG A 120 -23.84 31.06 17.02
N VAL A 121 -24.68 30.05 16.80
CA VAL A 121 -24.25 28.66 16.62
C VAL A 121 -23.22 28.51 15.50
N THR A 122 -23.45 29.21 14.38
CA THR A 122 -22.49 29.19 13.24
C THR A 122 -21.13 29.73 13.60
N ALA A 123 -21.07 30.80 14.42
CA ALA A 123 -19.81 31.36 14.89
C ALA A 123 -19.09 30.40 15.83
N LEU A 124 -19.82 29.82 16.80
CA LEU A 124 -19.28 28.85 17.75
C LEU A 124 -18.72 27.62 17.05
N SER A 125 -19.39 27.12 16.03
CA SER A 125 -18.98 25.94 15.26
C SER A 125 -17.69 26.16 14.47
N ARG A 126 -17.32 27.41 14.18
CA ARG A 126 -16.12 27.78 13.40
C ARG A 126 -14.88 28.01 14.26
N TYR A 127 -15.01 28.06 15.58
CA TYR A 127 -13.84 28.19 16.44
C TYR A 127 -12.96 26.94 16.33
N PRO A 128 -11.64 27.13 16.47
CA PRO A 128 -10.68 26.02 16.31
C PRO A 128 -11.02 24.81 17.17
N GLU A 129 -10.96 23.64 16.57
CA GLU A 129 -11.13 22.33 17.22
C GLU A 129 -12.52 22.05 17.80
N VAL A 130 -13.52 22.92 17.61
CA VAL A 130 -14.91 22.67 18.02
C VAL A 130 -15.54 21.61 17.12
N LEU A 131 -15.42 21.80 15.81
CA LEU A 131 -15.73 20.78 14.81
C LEU A 131 -14.47 20.46 14.04
N SER A 132 -14.07 19.21 14.04
CA SER A 132 -12.89 18.74 13.31
C SER A 132 -13.28 17.59 12.40
N MET A 133 -12.59 17.49 11.26
CA MET A 133 -12.70 16.32 10.39
C MET A 133 -11.68 15.28 10.85
N GLU A 134 -12.16 14.09 11.18
CA GLU A 134 -11.31 12.95 11.46
C GLU A 134 -11.41 11.94 10.33
N GLU A 135 -10.26 11.42 9.92
CA GLU A 135 -10.25 10.24 9.07
C GLU A 135 -10.84 9.07 9.87
N GLN A 136 -11.74 8.32 9.25
CA GLN A 136 -12.23 7.10 9.89
C GLN A 136 -11.04 6.18 10.17
N SER A 137 -10.82 5.87 11.42
CA SER A 137 -9.86 4.85 11.81
C SER A 137 -10.43 3.50 11.40
N VAL A 138 -9.93 2.95 10.31
CA VAL A 138 -10.24 1.58 9.93
C VAL A 138 -9.43 0.66 10.84
N ASP A 139 -10.08 -0.40 11.32
CA ASP A 139 -9.43 -1.39 12.15
C ASP A 139 -8.25 -2.02 11.39
N GLU A 140 -7.09 -2.05 12.02
CA GLU A 140 -5.86 -2.61 11.45
C GLU A 140 -6.04 -4.06 11.01
N GLU A 141 -6.77 -4.87 11.80
CA GLU A 141 -7.05 -6.27 11.47
C GLU A 141 -7.92 -6.42 10.22
N GLU A 142 -8.93 -5.57 10.07
CA GLU A 142 -9.79 -5.58 8.88
C GLU A 142 -9.02 -5.18 7.63
N LEU A 143 -8.20 -4.14 7.71
CA LEU A 143 -7.31 -3.72 6.62
C LEU A 143 -6.34 -4.82 6.23
N TRP A 144 -5.76 -5.50 7.21
CA TRP A 144 -4.84 -6.61 6.96
C TRP A 144 -5.53 -7.77 6.26
N LYS A 145 -6.73 -8.12 6.67
CA LYS A 145 -7.52 -9.17 6.00
C LYS A 145 -7.82 -8.81 4.55
N LEU A 146 -8.18 -7.55 4.28
CA LEU A 146 -8.44 -7.07 2.93
C LEU A 146 -7.19 -7.07 2.06
N LEU A 147 -6.04 -6.73 2.63
CA LEU A 147 -4.77 -6.64 1.92
C LEU A 147 -4.09 -8.00 1.77
N SER A 148 -4.16 -8.86 2.79
CA SER A 148 -3.43 -10.13 2.82
C SER A 148 -3.83 -11.09 1.70
N ASP A 149 -5.11 -11.18 1.38
CA ASP A 149 -5.59 -12.07 0.33
C ASP A 149 -5.02 -11.72 -1.05
N PRO A 150 -5.16 -10.47 -1.57
CA PRO A 150 -4.55 -10.12 -2.85
C PRO A 150 -3.02 -10.11 -2.80
N LEU A 151 -2.44 -9.80 -1.66
CA LEU A 151 -0.98 -9.83 -1.50
C LEU A 151 -0.43 -11.26 -1.62
N LYS A 152 -1.05 -12.23 -0.96
CA LYS A 152 -0.69 -13.65 -1.08
C LYS A 152 -0.89 -14.17 -2.51
N GLU A 153 -1.98 -13.81 -3.15
CA GLU A 153 -2.26 -14.17 -4.54
C GLU A 153 -1.22 -13.61 -5.49
N ALA A 154 -0.87 -12.35 -5.35
CA ALA A 154 0.18 -11.70 -6.14
C ALA A 154 1.54 -12.36 -5.93
N CYS A 155 1.89 -12.69 -4.68
CA CYS A 155 3.11 -13.43 -4.35
C CYS A 155 3.15 -14.82 -4.98
N THR A 156 2.05 -15.54 -4.94
CA THR A 156 1.92 -16.87 -5.56
C THR A 156 2.12 -16.78 -7.08
N LYS A 157 1.48 -15.85 -7.73
CA LYS A 157 1.65 -15.61 -9.18
C LYS A 157 3.08 -15.19 -9.53
N PHE A 158 3.69 -14.39 -8.67
CA PHE A 158 5.08 -13.97 -8.81
C PHE A 158 6.03 -15.17 -8.79
N VAL A 159 5.88 -16.07 -7.83
CA VAL A 159 6.67 -17.30 -7.72
C VAL A 159 6.45 -18.22 -8.90
N GLU A 160 5.20 -18.40 -9.33
CA GLU A 160 4.85 -19.18 -10.51
C GLU A 160 5.52 -18.66 -11.78
N THR A 161 5.54 -17.34 -11.98
CA THR A 161 6.21 -16.70 -13.11
C THR A 161 7.71 -17.02 -13.12
N ARG A 162 8.35 -16.96 -11.96
CA ARG A 162 9.78 -17.31 -11.83
C ARG A 162 10.05 -18.78 -12.14
N ILE A 163 9.20 -19.67 -11.67
CA ILE A 163 9.31 -21.11 -11.92
C ILE A 163 9.11 -21.43 -13.40
N ARG A 164 8.11 -20.85 -14.06
CA ARG A 164 7.85 -21.02 -15.50
C ARG A 164 9.04 -20.58 -16.34
N GLU A 165 9.59 -19.43 -16.07
CA GLU A 165 10.78 -18.93 -16.77
C GLU A 165 11.99 -19.84 -16.54
N GLY A 166 12.20 -20.31 -15.32
CA GLY A 166 13.24 -21.27 -14.99
C GLY A 166 13.09 -22.61 -15.72
N ASN A 167 11.87 -23.14 -15.83
CA ASN A 167 11.57 -24.37 -16.55
C ASN A 167 11.76 -24.21 -18.07
N HIS A 168 11.30 -23.12 -18.65
CA HIS A 168 11.54 -22.80 -20.06
C HIS A 168 13.03 -22.73 -20.39
N LEU A 169 13.82 -22.14 -19.53
CA LEU A 169 15.28 -22.12 -19.69
C LEU A 169 15.92 -23.51 -19.66
N LYS A 170 15.47 -24.37 -18.76
CA LYS A 170 15.93 -25.77 -18.69
C LYS A 170 15.58 -26.54 -19.96
N GLU A 171 14.35 -26.41 -20.46
CA GLU A 171 13.91 -27.06 -21.68
C GLU A 171 14.68 -26.57 -22.93
N ASP A 172 14.90 -25.27 -23.04
CA ASP A 172 15.69 -24.67 -24.13
C ASP A 172 17.16 -25.12 -24.08
N LEU A 173 17.75 -25.19 -22.90
CA LEU A 173 19.11 -25.69 -22.70
C LEU A 173 19.25 -27.15 -23.06
N LEU A 174 18.28 -28.00 -22.67
CA LEU A 174 18.24 -29.41 -23.02
C LEU A 174 18.05 -29.63 -24.52
N ALA A 175 17.15 -28.89 -25.16
CA ALA A 175 16.93 -28.93 -26.60
C ALA A 175 18.18 -28.54 -27.41
N LYS A 176 18.97 -27.60 -26.93
CA LYS A 176 20.25 -27.17 -27.53
C LYS A 176 21.38 -28.16 -27.31
N LEU A 177 21.33 -28.95 -26.24
CA LEU A 177 22.33 -29.98 -25.95
C LEU A 177 22.09 -31.26 -26.76
N GLU A 178 20.87 -31.58 -27.14
CA GLU A 178 20.51 -32.73 -27.97
C GLU A 178 20.66 -32.47 -29.48
N GLY A 179 20.78 -31.24 -29.88
CA GLY A 179 20.98 -30.81 -31.25
C GLY A 179 22.45 -30.53 -31.56
#